data_7fa84eb023e3ac36a5709bb4970d3b34
#
_entry.id   7fa84eb023e3ac36a5709bb4970d3b34
#
_cell.length_a   1.000
_cell.length_b   1.000
_cell.length_c   1.000
_cell.angle_alpha   90.00
_cell.angle_beta   90.00
_cell.angle_gamma   90.00
#
_symmetry.space_group_name_H-M   'P 1'
#
loop_
_entity.id
_entity.type
_entity.pdbx_description
1 polymer ?
#
loop_
_entity_poly.entity_id
_entity_poly.type
_entity_poly.pdbx_seq_one_letter_code
_entity_poly.pdbx_strand_id
1 'polypeptide(L)'
;MVRTIVCDLDGSLMNPSSGIYVNEAVKEALIEVEKKNILVILNSARCFQGVYPLSKQILMQDFGCNGAHCLDVKMKKTMFEYVISNNDVSSIWQYAQKHNLGVGYSQPGYFVANKMTHGFELDMHNCDVDYILTNHMEKYLKDSVWKMSISDSKENIDLIYDSMKDHIESNCNVKVVHSTDTMIDIIHKDCEKLNSVNRLLKNLEISWKDVSSIGDGSSDASVLEASGLGVTLENGCEACKKVAKKIVPSCYEDGCIEWLKEL
;
A
#
# COMPACT_ATOMS: atom_id res chain seq x y z
N MET A 1 8.25 -23.95 10.90
CA MET A 1 6.78 -23.96 10.80
C MET A 1 6.34 -22.53 10.56
N VAL A 2 5.44 -22.28 9.59
CA VAL A 2 4.93 -20.94 9.31
C VAL A 2 4.11 -20.44 10.50
N ARG A 3 4.43 -19.23 10.99
CA ARG A 3 3.72 -18.58 12.11
C ARG A 3 2.97 -17.33 11.65
N THR A 4 3.35 -16.81 10.50
CA THR A 4 2.83 -15.54 9.97
C THR A 4 2.81 -15.59 8.46
N ILE A 5 1.75 -15.03 7.86
CA ILE A 5 1.73 -14.75 6.44
C ILE A 5 1.70 -13.23 6.20
N VAL A 6 2.36 -12.80 5.14
CA VAL A 6 2.36 -11.41 4.65
C VAL A 6 1.79 -11.41 3.25
N CYS A 7 0.70 -10.69 3.07
CA CYS A 7 -0.08 -10.72 1.85
C CYS A 7 -0.17 -9.32 1.23
N ASP A 8 0.26 -9.19 0.01
CA ASP A 8 -0.17 -8.07 -0.82
C ASP A 8 -1.63 -8.23 -1.26
N LEU A 9 -2.28 -7.15 -1.65
CA LEU A 9 -3.69 -7.14 -2.04
C LEU A 9 -3.88 -7.20 -3.54
N ASP A 10 -3.54 -6.13 -4.24
CA ASP A 10 -3.82 -5.94 -5.67
C ASP A 10 -2.91 -6.78 -6.53
N GLY A 11 -3.49 -7.67 -7.34
CA GLY A 11 -2.72 -8.61 -8.15
C GLY A 11 -2.25 -9.84 -7.40
N SER A 12 -2.53 -9.93 -6.09
CA SER A 12 -2.12 -11.03 -5.20
C SER A 12 -3.30 -11.73 -4.56
N LEU A 13 -3.90 -11.18 -3.51
CA LEU A 13 -5.11 -11.73 -2.89
C LEU A 13 -6.39 -11.38 -3.66
N MET A 14 -6.34 -10.37 -4.48
CA MET A 14 -7.50 -9.88 -5.22
C MET A 14 -7.13 -9.44 -6.63
N ASN A 15 -8.10 -9.58 -7.54
CA ASN A 15 -8.00 -9.01 -8.86
C ASN A 15 -8.03 -7.47 -8.76
N PRO A 16 -7.08 -6.73 -9.36
CA PRO A 16 -7.04 -5.27 -9.31
C PRO A 16 -8.32 -4.59 -9.82
N SER A 17 -9.08 -5.23 -10.71
CA SER A 17 -10.36 -4.72 -11.22
C SER A 17 -11.56 -4.95 -10.28
N SER A 18 -11.39 -5.67 -9.16
CA SER A 18 -12.49 -5.94 -8.21
C SER A 18 -12.75 -4.80 -7.21
N GLY A 19 -11.99 -3.70 -7.30
CA GLY A 19 -12.17 -2.52 -6.45
C GLY A 19 -11.84 -2.79 -4.97
N ILE A 20 -12.87 -2.76 -4.11
CA ILE A 20 -12.73 -2.98 -2.66
C ILE A 20 -13.21 -4.37 -2.22
N TYR A 21 -13.45 -5.29 -3.15
CA TYR A 21 -14.02 -6.61 -2.83
C TYR A 21 -12.98 -7.72 -3.00
N VAL A 22 -12.83 -8.53 -1.97
CA VAL A 22 -12.09 -9.78 -2.02
C VAL A 22 -13.06 -10.93 -2.25
N ASN A 23 -12.70 -11.88 -3.10
CA ASN A 23 -13.50 -13.07 -3.38
C ASN A 23 -13.81 -13.84 -2.09
N GLU A 24 -15.04 -14.32 -1.91
CA GLU A 24 -15.45 -15.09 -0.73
C GLU A 24 -14.58 -16.34 -0.51
N ALA A 25 -14.18 -17.04 -1.57
CA ALA A 25 -13.32 -18.20 -1.47
C ALA A 25 -11.93 -17.85 -0.90
N VAL A 26 -11.39 -16.67 -1.22
CA VAL A 26 -10.14 -16.16 -0.64
C VAL A 26 -10.33 -15.81 0.84
N LYS A 27 -11.46 -15.17 1.20
CA LYS A 27 -11.78 -14.87 2.61
C LYS A 27 -11.89 -16.14 3.43
N GLU A 28 -12.61 -17.14 2.94
CA GLU A 28 -12.74 -18.45 3.60
C GLU A 28 -11.37 -19.11 3.81
N ALA A 29 -10.51 -19.09 2.80
CA ALA A 29 -9.16 -19.65 2.91
C ALA A 29 -8.30 -18.92 3.95
N LEU A 30 -8.40 -17.60 4.04
CA LEU A 30 -7.70 -16.79 5.05
C LEU A 30 -8.22 -17.09 6.47
N ILE A 31 -9.54 -17.26 6.64
CA ILE A 31 -10.14 -17.65 7.92
C ILE A 31 -9.62 -19.03 8.38
N GLU A 32 -9.46 -19.99 7.44
CA GLU A 32 -8.88 -21.30 7.79
C GLU A 32 -7.42 -21.19 8.22
N VAL A 33 -6.65 -20.28 7.64
CA VAL A 33 -5.27 -19.98 8.08
C VAL A 33 -5.26 -19.40 9.50
N GLU A 34 -6.12 -18.44 9.80
CA GLU A 34 -6.24 -17.88 11.16
C GLU A 34 -6.62 -18.95 12.21
N LYS A 35 -7.52 -19.88 11.87
CA LYS A 35 -7.89 -21.00 12.76
C LYS A 35 -6.71 -21.90 13.14
N LYS A 36 -5.67 -21.90 12.32
CA LYS A 36 -4.40 -22.60 12.61
C LYS A 36 -3.46 -21.77 13.50
N ASN A 37 -3.90 -20.61 14.02
CA ASN A 37 -3.12 -19.64 14.78
C ASN A 37 -1.92 -19.07 13.99
N ILE A 38 -2.06 -18.92 12.70
CA ILE A 38 -1.11 -18.22 11.82
C ILE A 38 -1.58 -16.77 11.71
N LEU A 39 -0.70 -15.82 12.05
CA LEU A 39 -0.99 -14.40 11.93
C LEU A 39 -1.07 -14.00 10.47
N VAL A 40 -2.01 -13.13 10.13
CA VAL A 40 -2.16 -12.58 8.78
C VAL A 40 -1.85 -11.08 8.80
N ILE A 41 -0.93 -10.67 7.93
CA ILE A 41 -0.52 -9.28 7.74
C ILE A 41 -0.87 -8.88 6.31
N LEU A 42 -1.77 -7.93 6.14
CA LEU A 42 -1.99 -7.29 4.84
C LEU A 42 -0.93 -6.20 4.66
N ASN A 43 -0.26 -6.16 3.52
CA ASN A 43 0.83 -5.23 3.24
C ASN A 43 0.70 -4.66 1.81
N SER A 44 -0.06 -3.59 1.68
CA SER A 44 -0.45 -3.00 0.39
C SER A 44 0.14 -1.60 0.18
N ALA A 45 0.28 -1.17 -1.07
CA ALA A 45 0.60 0.22 -1.43
C ALA A 45 -0.63 1.14 -1.42
N ARG A 46 -1.84 0.61 -1.24
CA ARG A 46 -3.07 1.42 -1.10
C ARG A 46 -2.94 2.41 0.06
N CYS A 47 -3.63 3.54 -0.03
CA CYS A 47 -3.78 4.43 1.12
C CYS A 47 -4.49 3.70 2.29
N PHE A 48 -4.42 4.28 3.49
CA PHE A 48 -5.06 3.69 4.68
C PHE A 48 -6.54 3.37 4.46
N GLN A 49 -7.26 4.27 3.80
CA GLN A 49 -8.68 4.14 3.50
C GLN A 49 -8.98 2.94 2.58
N GLY A 50 -8.04 2.57 1.72
CA GLY A 50 -8.18 1.39 0.86
C GLY A 50 -7.80 0.06 1.53
N VAL A 51 -6.93 0.10 2.55
CA VAL A 51 -6.50 -1.11 3.28
C VAL A 51 -7.43 -1.44 4.44
N TYR A 52 -7.84 -0.44 5.22
CA TYR A 52 -8.59 -0.65 6.46
C TYR A 52 -9.97 -1.29 6.27
N PRO A 53 -10.81 -0.87 5.30
CA PRO A 53 -12.07 -1.57 5.02
C PRO A 53 -11.87 -3.02 4.59
N LEU A 54 -10.83 -3.30 3.79
CA LEU A 54 -10.47 -4.65 3.38
C LEU A 54 -9.99 -5.49 4.57
N SER A 55 -9.16 -4.92 5.44
CA SER A 55 -8.73 -5.58 6.67
C SER A 55 -9.92 -6.02 7.52
N LYS A 56 -10.96 -5.19 7.61
CA LYS A 56 -12.19 -5.56 8.34
C LYS A 56 -13.00 -6.66 7.66
N GLN A 57 -12.99 -6.72 6.33
CA GLN A 57 -13.74 -7.73 5.59
C GLN A 57 -13.05 -9.09 5.64
N ILE A 58 -11.71 -9.10 5.58
CA ILE A 58 -10.92 -10.31 5.46
C ILE A 58 -10.51 -10.84 6.83
N LEU A 59 -10.08 -9.93 7.71
CA LEU A 59 -9.40 -10.25 8.96
C LEU A 59 -10.03 -9.47 10.10
N MET A 60 -10.65 -10.16 11.00
CA MET A 60 -11.19 -9.53 12.20
C MET A 60 -10.13 -9.33 13.29
N GLN A 61 -8.90 -9.79 13.10
CA GLN A 61 -8.00 -9.97 14.25
C GLN A 61 -6.56 -9.48 14.07
N ASP A 62 -6.02 -9.29 12.85
CA ASP A 62 -4.59 -9.08 12.66
C ASP A 62 -4.20 -7.70 12.13
N PHE A 63 -3.16 -7.58 11.32
CA PHE A 63 -2.53 -6.30 11.00
C PHE A 63 -2.79 -5.86 9.57
N GLY A 64 -3.15 -4.57 9.41
CA GLY A 64 -3.18 -3.90 8.11
C GLY A 64 -2.07 -2.87 7.98
N CYS A 65 -1.19 -3.05 7.01
CA CYS A 65 -0.08 -2.15 6.72
C CYS A 65 -0.18 -1.59 5.30
N ASN A 66 0.11 -0.31 5.16
CA ASN A 66 0.22 0.34 3.84
C ASN A 66 1.63 0.90 3.58
N GLY A 67 2.65 0.32 4.21
CA GLY A 67 4.01 0.83 4.16
C GLY A 67 4.26 2.00 5.11
N ALA A 68 3.38 2.99 5.16
CA ALA A 68 3.52 4.18 6.00
C ALA A 68 2.84 4.06 7.37
N HIS A 69 1.82 3.22 7.48
CA HIS A 69 1.03 3.05 8.70
C HIS A 69 0.73 1.57 8.92
N CYS A 70 0.82 1.11 10.14
CA CYS A 70 0.43 -0.24 10.54
C CYS A 70 -0.60 -0.17 11.66
N LEU A 71 -1.74 -0.81 11.45
CA LEU A 71 -2.84 -0.91 12.40
C LEU A 71 -2.99 -2.35 12.88
N ASP A 72 -3.06 -2.54 14.18
CA ASP A 72 -3.69 -3.71 14.79
C ASP A 72 -5.21 -3.55 14.61
N VAL A 73 -5.79 -4.38 13.76
CA VAL A 73 -7.19 -4.26 13.35
C VAL A 73 -8.13 -4.61 14.50
N LYS A 74 -7.78 -5.62 15.32
CA LYS A 74 -8.56 -6.07 16.46
C LYS A 74 -8.59 -5.04 17.57
N MET A 75 -7.40 -4.53 17.94
CA MET A 75 -7.28 -3.55 19.00
C MET A 75 -7.56 -2.13 18.54
N LYS A 76 -7.73 -1.90 17.24
CA LYS A 76 -7.88 -0.58 16.60
C LYS A 76 -6.78 0.39 17.04
N LYS A 77 -5.56 -0.13 17.12
CA LYS A 77 -4.39 0.59 17.63
C LYS A 77 -3.34 0.73 16.54
N THR A 78 -2.87 1.95 16.32
CA THR A 78 -1.69 2.21 15.48
C THR A 78 -0.47 1.59 16.15
N MET A 79 0.19 0.67 15.45
CA MET A 79 1.43 0.03 15.88
C MET A 79 2.63 0.93 15.62
N PHE A 80 2.63 1.58 14.46
CA PHE A 80 3.61 2.59 14.08
C PHE A 80 3.11 3.37 12.86
N GLU A 81 3.76 4.50 12.59
CA GLU A 81 3.54 5.30 11.40
C GLU A 81 4.85 5.97 10.92
N TYR A 82 4.89 6.26 9.63
CA TYR A 82 5.86 7.13 8.97
C TYR A 82 5.10 8.32 8.39
N VAL A 83 5.27 9.48 9.01
CA VAL A 83 4.49 10.69 8.71
C VAL A 83 5.31 11.64 7.84
N ILE A 84 4.69 12.19 6.81
CA ILE A 84 5.25 13.35 6.09
C ILE A 84 5.04 14.58 6.97
N SER A 85 6.10 15.33 7.24
CA SER A 85 5.99 16.51 8.10
C SER A 85 5.06 17.57 7.49
N ASN A 86 4.37 18.36 8.33
CA ASN A 86 3.49 19.43 7.84
C ASN A 86 4.24 20.47 6.99
N ASN A 87 5.53 20.68 7.25
CA ASN A 87 6.38 21.55 6.44
C ASN A 87 6.60 20.95 5.05
N ASP A 88 6.90 19.65 4.96
CA ASP A 88 7.07 18.96 3.69
C ASP A 88 5.76 18.93 2.91
N VAL A 89 4.62 18.63 3.57
CA VAL A 89 3.28 18.69 2.95
C VAL A 89 3.04 20.07 2.33
N SER A 90 3.32 21.14 3.08
CA SER A 90 3.14 22.52 2.60
C SER A 90 4.06 22.84 1.42
N SER A 91 5.32 22.42 1.47
CA SER A 91 6.30 22.65 0.39
C SER A 91 5.90 21.92 -0.90
N ILE A 92 5.50 20.66 -0.78
CA ILE A 92 5.05 19.85 -1.93
C ILE A 92 3.77 20.43 -2.54
N TRP A 93 2.82 20.84 -1.70
CA TRP A 93 1.58 21.47 -2.15
C TRP A 93 1.84 22.75 -2.93
N GLN A 94 2.69 23.65 -2.40
CA GLN A 94 3.07 24.89 -3.06
C GLN A 94 3.81 24.65 -4.38
N TYR A 95 4.70 23.64 -4.41
CA TYR A 95 5.36 23.24 -5.65
C TYR A 95 4.35 22.84 -6.71
N ALA A 96 3.44 21.95 -6.37
CA ALA A 96 2.43 21.47 -7.31
C ALA A 96 1.50 22.60 -7.80
N GLN A 97 1.06 23.50 -6.91
CA GLN A 97 0.27 24.68 -7.30
C GLN A 97 1.02 25.58 -8.28
N LYS A 98 2.30 25.86 -8.00
CA LYS A 98 3.16 26.68 -8.88
C LYS A 98 3.28 26.09 -10.29
N HIS A 99 3.27 24.78 -10.41
CA HIS A 99 3.35 24.05 -11.67
C HIS A 99 1.98 23.65 -12.24
N ASN A 100 0.89 24.17 -11.66
CA ASN A 100 -0.50 23.86 -12.05
C ASN A 100 -0.84 22.37 -12.08
N LEU A 101 -0.23 21.56 -11.17
CA LEU A 101 -0.48 20.14 -11.03
C LEU A 101 -1.65 19.87 -10.07
N GLY A 102 -2.31 18.72 -10.23
CA GLY A 102 -3.17 18.17 -9.20
C GLY A 102 -2.31 17.68 -8.04
N VAL A 103 -2.64 18.06 -6.82
CA VAL A 103 -1.97 17.59 -5.61
C VAL A 103 -3.00 17.30 -4.53
N GLY A 104 -2.79 16.21 -3.81
CA GLY A 104 -3.65 15.85 -2.69
C GLY A 104 -2.90 15.03 -1.64
N TYR A 105 -3.56 14.82 -0.51
CA TYR A 105 -3.07 13.97 0.58
C TYR A 105 -4.21 13.23 1.26
N SER A 106 -3.90 12.02 1.73
CA SER A 106 -4.83 11.18 2.47
C SER A 106 -4.81 11.50 3.95
N GLN A 107 -6.01 11.64 4.54
CA GLN A 107 -6.21 11.67 5.98
C GLN A 107 -7.26 10.62 6.40
N PRO A 108 -7.37 10.24 7.68
CA PRO A 108 -8.40 9.31 8.12
C PRO A 108 -9.80 9.78 7.70
N GLY A 109 -10.46 9.02 6.82
CA GLY A 109 -11.84 9.25 6.39
C GLY A 109 -12.01 10.12 5.13
N TYR A 110 -11.01 10.83 4.65
CA TYR A 110 -11.13 11.65 3.44
C TYR A 110 -9.79 11.92 2.75
N PHE A 111 -9.88 12.32 1.49
CA PHE A 111 -8.75 12.80 0.68
C PHE A 111 -8.93 14.31 0.40
N VAL A 112 -7.89 15.10 0.61
CA VAL A 112 -7.89 16.55 0.34
C VAL A 112 -7.09 16.81 -0.91
N ALA A 113 -7.67 17.51 -1.89
CA ALA A 113 -6.98 17.86 -3.13
C ALA A 113 -7.27 19.31 -3.56
N ASN A 114 -6.35 19.90 -4.36
CA ASN A 114 -6.54 21.22 -4.92
C ASN A 114 -7.48 21.25 -6.14
N LYS A 115 -7.50 20.16 -6.90
CA LYS A 115 -8.38 19.95 -8.05
C LYS A 115 -8.63 18.48 -8.30
N MET A 116 -9.73 18.16 -8.97
CA MET A 116 -9.99 16.82 -9.45
C MET A 116 -9.18 16.54 -10.73
N THR A 117 -8.58 15.37 -10.80
CA THR A 117 -7.89 14.85 -11.98
C THR A 117 -8.37 13.44 -12.27
N HIS A 118 -8.15 12.95 -13.48
CA HIS A 118 -8.54 11.57 -13.82
C HIS A 118 -7.86 10.52 -12.91
N GLY A 119 -6.59 10.72 -12.56
CA GLY A 119 -5.89 9.82 -11.63
C GLY A 119 -6.52 9.80 -10.24
N PHE A 120 -6.93 10.96 -9.72
CA PHE A 120 -7.62 11.05 -8.43
C PHE A 120 -9.02 10.45 -8.45
N GLU A 121 -9.78 10.61 -9.54
CA GLU A 121 -11.08 9.95 -9.71
C GLU A 121 -10.97 8.43 -9.64
N LEU A 122 -9.95 7.85 -10.30
CA LEU A 122 -9.71 6.41 -10.27
C LEU A 122 -9.28 5.93 -8.87
N ASP A 123 -8.39 6.65 -8.19
CA ASP A 123 -7.93 6.29 -6.85
C ASP A 123 -9.08 6.35 -5.82
N MET A 124 -9.94 7.35 -5.92
CA MET A 124 -11.16 7.46 -5.11
C MET A 124 -12.09 6.29 -5.27
N HIS A 125 -12.39 5.95 -6.53
CA HIS A 125 -13.30 4.84 -6.82
C HIS A 125 -12.77 3.51 -6.24
N ASN A 126 -11.45 3.32 -6.30
CA ASN A 126 -10.79 2.13 -5.77
C ASN A 126 -10.67 2.10 -4.24
N CYS A 127 -10.77 3.24 -3.57
CA CYS A 127 -10.59 3.35 -2.12
C CYS A 127 -11.89 3.67 -1.36
N ASP A 128 -12.98 4.00 -2.02
CA ASP A 128 -14.27 4.42 -1.40
C ASP A 128 -14.07 5.54 -0.35
N VAL A 129 -13.47 6.64 -0.78
CA VAL A 129 -13.05 7.75 0.08
C VAL A 129 -13.80 9.04 -0.26
N ASP A 130 -14.24 9.77 0.76
CA ASP A 130 -14.77 11.11 0.59
C ASP A 130 -13.70 12.11 0.15
N TYR A 131 -14.10 13.09 -0.65
CA TYR A 131 -13.22 14.09 -1.26
C TYR A 131 -13.51 15.50 -0.78
N ILE A 132 -12.45 16.23 -0.49
CA ILE A 132 -12.49 17.66 -0.20
C ILE A 132 -11.64 18.39 -1.24
N LEU A 133 -12.28 19.19 -2.09
CA LEU A 133 -11.58 20.07 -3.03
C LEU A 133 -11.38 21.45 -2.39
N THR A 134 -10.12 21.88 -2.30
CA THR A 134 -9.76 23.16 -1.67
C THR A 134 -8.41 23.68 -2.13
N ASN A 135 -8.27 25.01 -2.20
CA ASN A 135 -6.97 25.67 -2.30
C ASN A 135 -6.38 26.04 -0.93
N HIS A 136 -7.07 25.70 0.16
CA HIS A 136 -6.74 26.03 1.55
C HIS A 136 -6.49 24.75 2.35
N MET A 137 -5.49 23.98 1.94
CA MET A 137 -5.19 22.66 2.53
C MET A 137 -4.92 22.73 4.04
N GLU A 138 -4.37 23.84 4.52
CA GLU A 138 -4.03 24.07 5.92
C GLU A 138 -5.24 23.98 6.86
N LYS A 139 -6.46 24.21 6.34
CA LYS A 139 -7.70 24.08 7.11
C LYS A 139 -8.04 22.61 7.44
N TYR A 140 -7.51 21.69 6.66
CA TYR A 140 -7.80 20.26 6.74
C TYR A 140 -6.60 19.45 7.20
N LEU A 141 -5.41 20.07 7.37
CA LEU A 141 -4.21 19.41 7.85
C LEU A 141 -4.26 19.26 9.37
N LYS A 142 -5.09 18.33 9.86
CA LYS A 142 -5.34 18.12 11.29
C LYS A 142 -4.70 16.85 11.84
N ASP A 143 -4.54 15.85 11.00
CA ASP A 143 -4.05 14.52 11.36
C ASP A 143 -2.77 14.19 10.59
N SER A 144 -2.17 13.05 10.90
CA SER A 144 -0.98 12.55 10.22
C SER A 144 -1.22 12.39 8.71
N VAL A 145 -0.29 12.87 7.90
CA VAL A 145 -0.26 12.63 6.46
C VAL A 145 0.73 11.52 6.18
N TRP A 146 0.23 10.38 5.70
CA TRP A 146 1.06 9.21 5.41
C TRP A 146 1.45 9.12 3.93
N LYS A 147 0.64 9.73 3.06
CA LYS A 147 0.86 9.76 1.62
C LYS A 147 0.30 11.03 1.02
N MET A 148 1.05 11.62 0.12
CA MET A 148 0.59 12.64 -0.84
C MET A 148 0.60 12.05 -2.23
N SER A 149 -0.19 12.62 -3.14
CA SER A 149 -0.15 12.25 -4.54
C SER A 149 -0.17 13.51 -5.41
N ILE A 150 0.58 13.45 -6.52
CA ILE A 150 0.53 14.43 -7.61
C ILE A 150 -0.06 13.73 -8.82
N SER A 151 -1.00 14.38 -9.49
CA SER A 151 -1.69 13.81 -10.65
C SER A 151 -1.88 14.83 -11.76
N ASP A 152 -1.63 14.38 -13.01
CA ASP A 152 -1.86 15.12 -14.23
C ASP A 152 -2.05 14.16 -15.42
N SER A 153 -2.06 14.66 -16.66
CA SER A 153 -2.03 13.82 -17.86
C SER A 153 -0.73 12.99 -17.91
N LYS A 154 -0.79 11.82 -18.56
CA LYS A 154 0.39 10.96 -18.73
C LYS A 154 1.58 11.71 -19.33
N GLU A 155 1.33 12.47 -20.41
CA GLU A 155 2.36 13.22 -21.12
C GLU A 155 3.06 14.23 -20.20
N ASN A 156 2.28 14.91 -19.34
CA ASN A 156 2.85 15.88 -18.40
C ASN A 156 3.61 15.20 -17.27
N ILE A 157 3.09 14.10 -16.73
CA ILE A 157 3.79 13.29 -15.72
C ILE A 157 5.13 12.78 -16.26
N ASP A 158 5.16 12.19 -17.46
CA ASP A 158 6.39 11.70 -18.09
C ASP A 158 7.42 12.83 -18.30
N LEU A 159 6.93 14.04 -18.65
CA LEU A 159 7.79 15.20 -18.88
C LEU A 159 8.45 15.73 -17.62
N ILE A 160 7.72 15.77 -16.50
CA ILE A 160 8.18 16.46 -15.28
C ILE A 160 8.78 15.52 -14.22
N TYR A 161 8.59 14.20 -14.34
CA TYR A 161 8.85 13.24 -13.28
C TYR A 161 10.25 13.38 -12.68
N ASP A 162 11.31 13.31 -13.49
CA ASP A 162 12.69 13.33 -12.99
C ASP A 162 13.02 14.65 -12.30
N SER A 163 12.69 15.79 -12.93
CA SER A 163 12.97 17.11 -12.37
C SER A 163 12.16 17.40 -11.10
N MET A 164 10.92 16.93 -11.04
CA MET A 164 10.07 17.06 -9.88
C MET A 164 10.58 16.17 -8.74
N LYS A 165 10.93 14.92 -9.03
CA LYS A 165 11.50 13.98 -8.08
C LYS A 165 12.77 14.55 -7.44
N ASP A 166 13.73 14.98 -8.26
CA ASP A 166 14.97 15.57 -7.78
C ASP A 166 14.72 16.79 -6.89
N HIS A 167 13.79 17.65 -7.29
CA HIS A 167 13.43 18.83 -6.50
C HIS A 167 12.80 18.47 -5.16
N ILE A 168 11.81 17.58 -5.15
CA ILE A 168 11.06 17.22 -3.94
C ILE A 168 11.95 16.43 -2.97
N GLU A 169 12.66 15.41 -3.43
CA GLU A 169 13.54 14.59 -2.59
C GLU A 169 14.74 15.36 -2.03
N SER A 170 15.22 16.39 -2.73
CA SER A 170 16.32 17.23 -2.23
C SER A 170 15.88 18.22 -1.15
N ASN A 171 14.60 18.59 -1.10
CA ASN A 171 14.09 19.64 -0.18
C ASN A 171 13.19 19.09 0.93
N CYS A 172 12.70 17.85 0.81
CA CYS A 172 11.76 17.21 1.72
C CYS A 172 12.27 15.84 2.16
N ASN A 173 11.86 15.40 3.34
CA ASN A 173 12.24 14.08 3.88
C ASN A 173 11.31 12.96 3.35
N VAL A 174 11.18 12.87 2.04
CA VAL A 174 10.24 11.98 1.34
C VAL A 174 10.92 11.21 0.21
N LYS A 175 10.19 10.26 -0.35
CA LYS A 175 10.51 9.49 -1.55
C LYS A 175 9.39 9.69 -2.56
N VAL A 176 9.75 9.92 -3.80
CA VAL A 176 8.82 10.09 -4.93
C VAL A 176 8.78 8.80 -5.74
N VAL A 177 7.60 8.23 -5.92
CA VAL A 177 7.39 6.93 -6.55
C VAL A 177 6.35 7.06 -7.67
N HIS A 178 6.67 6.51 -8.83
CA HIS A 178 5.70 6.41 -9.93
C HIS A 178 4.61 5.39 -9.56
N SER A 179 3.36 5.82 -9.44
CA SER A 179 2.24 4.98 -9.02
C SER A 179 1.45 4.44 -10.22
N THR A 180 1.01 5.33 -11.09
CA THR A 180 0.34 5.01 -12.35
C THR A 180 0.81 5.94 -13.45
N ASP A 181 0.37 5.74 -14.69
CA ASP A 181 0.68 6.63 -15.82
C ASP A 181 0.27 8.10 -15.58
N THR A 182 -0.69 8.35 -14.70
CA THR A 182 -1.25 9.68 -14.43
C THR A 182 -1.08 10.14 -12.99
N MET A 183 -0.34 9.36 -12.17
CA MET A 183 -0.21 9.65 -10.74
C MET A 183 1.16 9.25 -10.18
N ILE A 184 1.67 10.11 -9.33
CA ILE A 184 2.92 9.96 -8.60
C ILE A 184 2.59 10.01 -7.12
N ASP A 185 3.07 9.03 -6.35
CA ASP A 185 2.96 8.98 -4.90
C ASP A 185 4.19 9.56 -4.23
N ILE A 186 3.98 10.27 -3.16
CA ILE A 186 5.01 10.87 -2.30
C ILE A 186 4.78 10.32 -0.90
N ILE A 187 5.78 9.63 -0.38
CA ILE A 187 5.75 8.91 0.89
C ILE A 187 6.98 9.29 1.74
N HIS A 188 6.93 9.03 3.03
CA HIS A 188 8.11 9.21 3.87
C HIS A 188 9.27 8.34 3.34
N LYS A 189 10.50 8.84 3.39
CA LYS A 189 11.68 8.15 2.80
C LYS A 189 11.91 6.73 3.29
N ASP A 190 11.55 6.45 4.56
CA ASP A 190 11.70 5.13 5.18
C ASP A 190 10.46 4.23 4.96
N CYS A 191 9.44 4.73 4.24
CA CYS A 191 8.21 4.00 3.94
C CYS A 191 8.46 3.02 2.80
N GLU A 192 8.64 1.75 3.15
CA GLU A 192 8.76 0.63 2.21
C GLU A 192 8.02 -0.59 2.79
N LYS A 193 7.47 -1.45 1.93
CA LYS A 193 6.76 -2.67 2.34
C LYS A 193 7.63 -3.54 3.27
N LEU A 194 8.89 -3.76 2.92
CA LEU A 194 9.83 -4.54 3.73
C LEU A 194 10.08 -3.90 5.10
N ASN A 195 10.30 -2.59 5.16
CA ASN A 195 10.60 -1.87 6.41
C ASN A 195 9.42 -1.94 7.39
N SER A 196 8.20 -1.82 6.87
CA SER A 196 6.98 -1.93 7.67
C SER A 196 6.83 -3.32 8.28
N VAL A 197 7.01 -4.36 7.48
CA VAL A 197 6.94 -5.74 7.97
C VAL A 197 8.08 -6.03 8.94
N ASN A 198 9.31 -5.61 8.65
CA ASN A 198 10.46 -5.74 9.57
C ASN A 198 10.15 -5.16 10.96
N ARG A 199 9.59 -3.93 10.98
CA ARG A 199 9.24 -3.25 12.23
C ARG A 199 8.17 -4.00 13.00
N LEU A 200 7.15 -4.52 12.30
CA LEU A 200 6.08 -5.30 12.92
C LEU A 200 6.58 -6.64 13.46
N LEU A 201 7.31 -7.42 12.65
CA LEU A 201 7.86 -8.72 13.05
C LEU A 201 8.80 -8.58 14.26
N LYS A 202 9.61 -7.51 14.29
CA LYS A 202 10.47 -7.23 15.45
C LYS A 202 9.66 -6.99 16.73
N ASN A 203 8.56 -6.24 16.63
CA ASN A 203 7.67 -5.99 17.78
C ASN A 203 6.95 -7.26 18.26
N LEU A 204 6.70 -8.20 17.35
CA LEU A 204 6.04 -9.49 17.62
C LEU A 204 7.04 -10.62 17.95
N GLU A 205 8.34 -10.34 17.92
CA GLU A 205 9.41 -11.34 18.12
C GLU A 205 9.31 -12.54 17.16
N ILE A 206 8.96 -12.26 15.89
CA ILE A 206 8.82 -13.25 14.83
C ILE A 206 10.02 -13.18 13.88
N SER A 207 10.61 -14.32 13.59
CA SER A 207 11.71 -14.42 12.61
C SER A 207 11.19 -14.57 11.20
N TRP A 208 11.85 -13.95 10.23
CA TRP A 208 11.54 -14.08 8.80
C TRP A 208 11.50 -15.55 8.31
N LYS A 209 12.28 -16.45 8.91
CA LYS A 209 12.24 -17.88 8.58
C LYS A 209 10.88 -18.53 8.86
N ASP A 210 10.08 -17.96 9.76
CA ASP A 210 8.75 -18.42 10.15
C ASP A 210 7.64 -17.66 9.41
N VAL A 211 8.00 -16.83 8.41
CA VAL A 211 7.08 -16.06 7.56
C VAL A 211 6.94 -16.70 6.20
N SER A 212 5.71 -16.81 5.70
CA SER A 212 5.42 -17.00 4.29
C SER A 212 4.80 -15.72 3.71
N SER A 213 5.13 -15.35 2.49
CA SER A 213 4.59 -14.12 1.88
C SER A 213 4.14 -14.35 0.45
N ILE A 214 3.16 -13.54 0.00
CA ILE A 214 2.69 -13.50 -1.38
C ILE A 214 2.67 -12.06 -1.89
N GLY A 215 3.07 -11.86 -3.15
CA GLY A 215 3.11 -10.56 -3.81
C GLY A 215 3.39 -10.68 -5.29
N ASP A 216 3.00 -9.68 -6.08
CA ASP A 216 3.15 -9.65 -7.53
C ASP A 216 3.92 -8.43 -8.06
N GLY A 217 3.91 -7.32 -7.32
CA GLY A 217 4.54 -6.06 -7.70
C GLY A 217 6.02 -5.96 -7.35
N SER A 218 6.75 -5.08 -8.00
CA SER A 218 8.19 -4.87 -7.75
C SER A 218 8.50 -4.49 -6.29
N SER A 219 7.57 -3.83 -5.60
CA SER A 219 7.68 -3.49 -4.18
C SER A 219 7.59 -4.68 -3.24
N ASP A 220 7.10 -5.83 -3.73
CA ASP A 220 6.97 -7.07 -2.95
C ASP A 220 8.23 -7.91 -3.00
N ALA A 221 9.05 -7.76 -4.04
CA ALA A 221 10.21 -8.62 -4.27
C ALA A 221 11.13 -8.72 -3.05
N SER A 222 11.39 -7.63 -2.36
CA SER A 222 12.21 -7.61 -1.15
C SER A 222 11.57 -8.34 0.03
N VAL A 223 10.24 -8.32 0.14
CA VAL A 223 9.47 -9.07 1.16
C VAL A 223 9.49 -10.56 0.86
N LEU A 224 9.30 -10.94 -0.41
CA LEU A 224 9.38 -12.34 -0.86
C LEU A 224 10.77 -12.93 -0.60
N GLU A 225 11.83 -12.19 -0.92
CA GLU A 225 13.22 -12.60 -0.72
C GLU A 225 13.55 -12.82 0.76
N ALA A 226 13.08 -11.91 1.64
CA ALA A 226 13.32 -11.99 3.09
C ALA A 226 12.57 -13.17 3.75
N SER A 227 11.46 -13.61 3.17
CA SER A 227 10.57 -14.62 3.77
C SER A 227 11.14 -16.03 3.73
N GLY A 228 10.80 -16.83 4.75
CA GLY A 228 11.07 -18.26 4.77
C GLY A 228 10.49 -18.97 3.54
N LEU A 229 9.29 -18.57 3.11
CA LEU A 229 8.66 -18.98 1.85
C LEU A 229 8.06 -17.77 1.17
N GLY A 230 8.77 -17.19 0.19
CA GLY A 230 8.24 -16.16 -0.72
C GLY A 230 7.51 -16.80 -1.89
N VAL A 231 6.28 -16.38 -2.12
CA VAL A 231 5.40 -16.90 -3.18
C VAL A 231 5.03 -15.75 -4.12
N THR A 232 5.06 -15.98 -5.42
CA THR A 232 4.47 -15.06 -6.40
C THR A 232 3.45 -15.77 -7.27
N LEU A 233 2.77 -15.02 -8.11
CA LEU A 233 1.74 -15.55 -8.99
C LEU A 233 2.22 -15.52 -10.44
N GLU A 234 1.51 -16.20 -11.35
CA GLU A 234 1.84 -16.18 -12.79
C GLU A 234 1.78 -14.75 -13.37
N ASN A 235 0.89 -13.89 -12.85
CA ASN A 235 0.84 -12.47 -13.20
C ASN A 235 1.92 -11.63 -12.50
N GLY A 236 2.72 -12.19 -11.60
CA GLY A 236 3.77 -11.47 -10.89
C GLY A 236 4.86 -10.94 -11.82
N CYS A 237 5.44 -9.79 -11.47
CA CYS A 237 6.52 -9.17 -12.24
C CYS A 237 7.81 -10.00 -12.19
N GLU A 238 8.70 -9.76 -13.14
CA GLU A 238 9.99 -10.48 -13.25
C GLU A 238 10.84 -10.39 -11.98
N ALA A 239 10.79 -9.25 -11.27
CA ALA A 239 11.52 -9.09 -10.00
C ALA A 239 11.01 -10.07 -8.93
N CYS A 240 9.68 -10.24 -8.82
CA CYS A 240 9.07 -11.21 -7.91
C CYS A 240 9.38 -12.66 -8.33
N LYS A 241 9.23 -12.99 -9.61
CA LYS A 241 9.54 -14.34 -10.13
C LYS A 241 10.97 -14.77 -9.89
N LYS A 242 11.91 -13.81 -9.94
CA LYS A 242 13.34 -14.08 -9.72
C LYS A 242 13.66 -14.49 -8.28
N VAL A 243 12.95 -13.96 -7.29
CA VAL A 243 13.25 -14.18 -5.87
C VAL A 243 12.28 -15.14 -5.18
N ALA A 244 11.11 -15.37 -5.76
CA ALA A 244 10.11 -16.28 -5.21
C ALA A 244 10.60 -17.72 -5.20
N LYS A 245 10.25 -18.44 -4.13
CA LYS A 245 10.52 -19.89 -3.97
C LYS A 245 9.40 -20.76 -4.54
N LYS A 246 8.23 -20.15 -4.79
CA LYS A 246 7.07 -20.81 -5.38
C LYS A 246 6.33 -19.83 -6.29
N ILE A 247 5.78 -20.33 -7.40
CA ILE A 247 4.84 -19.61 -8.28
C ILE A 247 3.52 -20.37 -8.24
N VAL A 248 2.42 -19.65 -8.04
CA VAL A 248 1.05 -20.17 -8.05
C VAL A 248 0.27 -19.59 -9.21
N PRO A 249 -0.91 -20.13 -9.58
CA PRO A 249 -1.74 -19.57 -10.65
C PRO A 249 -2.02 -18.08 -10.47
N SER A 250 -2.51 -17.44 -11.52
CA SER A 250 -2.78 -15.99 -11.55
C SER A 250 -3.82 -15.59 -10.49
N CYS A 251 -3.77 -14.33 -10.03
CA CYS A 251 -4.81 -13.73 -9.18
C CYS A 251 -6.19 -13.71 -9.86
N TYR A 252 -6.25 -13.75 -11.20
CA TYR A 252 -7.49 -13.86 -11.96
C TYR A 252 -8.15 -15.24 -11.86
N GLU A 253 -7.45 -16.24 -11.37
CA GLU A 253 -7.86 -17.61 -11.12
C GLU A 253 -7.86 -17.95 -9.62
N ASP A 254 -7.86 -16.93 -8.77
CA ASP A 254 -7.74 -17.05 -7.31
C ASP A 254 -6.54 -17.92 -6.86
N GLY A 255 -5.42 -17.83 -7.57
CA GLY A 255 -4.24 -18.70 -7.38
C GLY A 255 -3.63 -18.66 -5.98
N CYS A 256 -3.85 -17.58 -5.22
CA CYS A 256 -3.44 -17.50 -3.83
C CYS A 256 -4.06 -18.59 -2.93
N ILE A 257 -5.24 -19.13 -3.30
CA ILE A 257 -5.93 -20.19 -2.55
C ILE A 257 -5.10 -21.47 -2.53
N GLU A 258 -4.38 -21.79 -3.60
CA GLU A 258 -3.48 -22.96 -3.64
C GLU A 258 -2.42 -22.86 -2.54
N TRP A 259 -1.78 -21.68 -2.42
CA TRP A 259 -0.79 -21.43 -1.37
C TRP A 259 -1.40 -21.45 0.02
N LEU A 260 -2.56 -20.79 0.25
CA LEU A 260 -3.23 -20.73 1.55
C LEU A 260 -3.63 -22.12 2.08
N LYS A 261 -4.01 -23.04 1.19
CA LYS A 261 -4.36 -24.43 1.57
C LYS A 261 -3.18 -25.27 2.03
N GLU A 262 -1.96 -24.92 1.64
CA GLU A 262 -0.75 -25.64 2.03
C GLU A 262 -0.20 -25.23 3.41
N LEU A 263 -0.68 -24.13 3.95
CA LEU A 263 -0.30 -23.62 5.27
C LEU A 263 -1.03 -24.38 6.38
#